data_18035670ec7c1fb37d9851ae668c347e
#
_entry.id   18035670ec7c1fb37d9851ae668c347e
#
_cell.length_a   1.000
_cell.length_b   1.000
_cell.length_c   1.000
_cell.angle_alpha   90.00
_cell.angle_beta   90.00
_cell.angle_gamma   90.00
#
_symmetry.space_group_name_H-M   'P 1'
#
loop_
_entity.id
_entity.type
_entity.pdbx_description
1 polymer ?
#
loop_
_entity_poly.entity_id
_entity_poly.type
_entity_poly.pdbx_seq_one_letter_code
_entity_poly.pdbx_strand_id
1 'polypeptide(L)'
;MYHKIKNGRKIKFAFSSNISTLSTFEGMSRILPHTYFHGHLGYGSYIGSYCSLSAYVGRFTSIAPNVNCNYGIHAYTYPFATTSPAFFSLNKNCGGTFATRQMYDEYKLVDRKNGYAIWIGNDCWIGEHVFFVGGISIGNGAVVLAGAVVTKDVPPYAIVGGVPAKIIKYRYSEKTIEFLQSINWWNNSPKWFKEHWESVSYTHLRAHETSQDL
;
A
#
# COMPACT_ATOMS: atom_id res chain seq x y z
N MET A 1 -14.22 15.69 -10.77
CA MET A 1 -14.07 17.16 -10.86
C MET A 1 -13.33 17.72 -9.63
N TYR A 2 -13.72 17.42 -8.40
CA TYR A 2 -13.14 17.90 -7.14
C TYR A 2 -11.60 17.79 -7.09
N HIS A 3 -11.01 16.61 -7.33
CA HIS A 3 -9.56 16.43 -7.28
C HIS A 3 -8.79 17.20 -8.36
N LYS A 4 -9.38 17.43 -9.54
CA LYS A 4 -8.76 18.29 -10.55
C LYS A 4 -8.64 19.74 -10.08
N ILE A 5 -9.65 20.21 -9.35
CA ILE A 5 -9.67 21.57 -8.81
C ILE A 5 -8.71 21.69 -7.62
N LYS A 6 -8.77 20.76 -6.65
CA LYS A 6 -7.98 20.80 -5.41
C LYS A 6 -6.50 20.50 -5.63
N ASN A 7 -6.18 19.52 -6.49
CA ASN A 7 -4.81 18.98 -6.61
C ASN A 7 -4.10 19.41 -7.90
N GLY A 8 -4.79 20.08 -8.83
CA GLY A 8 -4.21 20.64 -10.05
C GLY A 8 -3.41 19.59 -10.83
N ARG A 9 -2.11 19.91 -11.10
CA ARG A 9 -1.18 19.04 -11.84
C ARG A 9 -0.53 17.94 -10.99
N LYS A 10 -0.84 17.84 -9.71
CA LYS A 10 -0.23 16.86 -8.81
C LYS A 10 -0.60 15.42 -9.14
N ILE A 11 -1.80 15.21 -9.68
CA ILE A 11 -2.30 13.87 -10.00
C ILE A 11 -2.90 13.81 -11.40
N LYS A 12 -2.63 12.70 -12.11
CA LYS A 12 -3.35 12.29 -13.32
C LYS A 12 -4.25 11.10 -12.96
N PHE A 13 -5.54 11.16 -13.28
CA PHE A 13 -6.47 10.06 -13.09
C PHE A 13 -7.49 9.95 -14.21
N ALA A 14 -7.99 8.74 -14.44
CA ALA A 14 -9.02 8.46 -15.42
C ALA A 14 -10.41 8.86 -14.88
N PHE A 15 -11.31 9.24 -15.75
CA PHE A 15 -12.67 9.66 -15.39
C PHE A 15 -13.50 8.54 -14.74
N SER A 16 -13.19 7.28 -15.12
CA SER A 16 -13.83 6.08 -14.57
C SER A 16 -13.30 5.65 -13.21
N SER A 17 -12.33 6.37 -12.64
CA SER A 17 -11.80 6.06 -11.31
C SER A 17 -12.61 6.76 -10.23
N ASN A 18 -12.89 6.06 -9.13
CA ASN A 18 -13.56 6.58 -7.96
C ASN A 18 -12.54 6.91 -6.86
N ILE A 19 -12.29 8.19 -6.66
CA ILE A 19 -11.28 8.68 -5.71
C ILE A 19 -11.99 9.41 -4.57
N SER A 20 -11.79 8.94 -3.35
CA SER A 20 -12.34 9.59 -2.15
C SER A 20 -11.89 11.04 -2.04
N THR A 21 -12.80 11.94 -1.68
CA THR A 21 -12.52 13.36 -1.48
C THR A 21 -11.50 13.62 -0.37
N LEU A 22 -11.32 12.67 0.53
CA LEU A 22 -10.33 12.71 1.61
C LEU A 22 -8.92 12.30 1.15
N SER A 23 -8.79 11.77 -0.08
CA SER A 23 -7.48 11.35 -0.59
C SER A 23 -6.54 12.52 -0.81
N THR A 24 -5.25 12.31 -0.55
CA THR A 24 -4.17 13.30 -0.68
C THR A 24 -3.08 12.83 -1.63
N PHE A 25 -2.41 13.79 -2.30
CA PHE A 25 -1.42 13.51 -3.34
C PHE A 25 -0.22 14.46 -3.20
N GLU A 26 0.99 13.91 -3.26
CA GLU A 26 2.21 14.74 -3.20
C GLU A 26 2.58 15.33 -4.56
N GLY A 27 2.41 14.59 -5.65
CA GLY A 27 2.70 15.06 -7.01
C GLY A 27 3.30 13.97 -7.90
N MET A 28 3.37 14.21 -9.21
CA MET A 28 3.83 13.25 -10.21
C MET A 28 3.18 11.86 -10.05
N SER A 29 1.90 11.85 -9.64
CA SER A 29 1.17 10.63 -9.29
C SER A 29 0.12 10.31 -10.35
N ARG A 30 -0.21 9.01 -10.48
CA ARG A 30 -1.21 8.55 -11.47
C ARG A 30 -2.09 7.45 -10.89
N ILE A 31 -3.41 7.53 -11.19
CA ILE A 31 -4.39 6.47 -10.94
C ILE A 31 -5.02 6.09 -12.28
N LEU A 32 -4.93 4.81 -12.63
CA LEU A 32 -5.42 4.26 -13.89
C LEU A 32 -6.94 3.98 -13.82
N PRO A 33 -7.61 3.71 -14.97
CA PRO A 33 -9.06 3.53 -15.06
C PRO A 33 -9.64 2.47 -14.10
N HIS A 34 -10.91 2.68 -13.71
CA HIS A 34 -11.71 1.72 -12.93
C HIS A 34 -11.13 1.38 -11.56
N THR A 35 -10.38 2.30 -10.95
CA THR A 35 -9.75 2.10 -9.65
C THR A 35 -10.51 2.89 -8.58
N TYR A 36 -10.83 2.24 -7.46
CA TYR A 36 -11.25 2.89 -6.22
C TYR A 36 -10.01 3.17 -5.36
N PHE A 37 -9.89 4.42 -4.89
CA PHE A 37 -8.80 4.81 -4.00
C PHE A 37 -9.27 5.73 -2.89
N HIS A 38 -9.03 5.33 -1.66
CA HIS A 38 -9.09 6.15 -0.46
C HIS A 38 -7.73 6.13 0.22
N GLY A 39 -7.07 7.29 0.35
CA GLY A 39 -5.77 7.29 1.01
C GLY A 39 -4.81 8.40 0.64
N HIS A 40 -3.54 8.16 0.93
CA HIS A 40 -2.41 9.00 0.56
C HIS A 40 -1.61 8.35 -0.57
N LEU A 41 -1.27 9.12 -1.62
CA LEU A 41 -0.41 8.65 -2.70
C LEU A 41 0.82 9.55 -2.80
N GLY A 42 1.97 9.00 -2.49
CA GLY A 42 3.27 9.65 -2.47
C GLY A 42 3.77 10.08 -3.85
N TYR A 43 4.79 10.93 -3.86
CA TYR A 43 5.38 11.48 -5.07
C TYR A 43 5.96 10.39 -5.98
N GLY A 44 5.69 10.48 -7.27
CA GLY A 44 6.21 9.53 -8.25
C GLY A 44 5.54 8.15 -8.24
N SER A 45 4.46 7.96 -7.47
CA SER A 45 3.77 6.68 -7.35
C SER A 45 2.57 6.57 -8.27
N TYR A 46 2.23 5.33 -8.65
CA TYR A 46 1.03 5.08 -9.45
C TYR A 46 0.27 3.83 -9.00
N ILE A 47 -1.02 3.82 -9.34
CA ILE A 47 -1.93 2.69 -9.09
C ILE A 47 -2.52 2.25 -10.42
N GLY A 48 -2.41 0.96 -10.72
CA GLY A 48 -2.94 0.29 -11.90
C GLY A 48 -4.46 0.35 -12.00
N SER A 49 -4.99 -0.19 -13.08
CA SER A 49 -6.44 -0.27 -13.32
C SER A 49 -7.09 -1.36 -12.47
N TYR A 50 -8.39 -1.20 -12.22
CA TYR A 50 -9.21 -2.19 -11.50
C TYR A 50 -8.72 -2.50 -10.10
N CYS A 51 -8.06 -1.55 -9.44
CA CYS A 51 -7.64 -1.68 -8.05
C CYS A 51 -8.74 -1.19 -7.10
N SER A 52 -8.76 -1.75 -5.87
CA SER A 52 -9.61 -1.27 -4.78
C SER A 52 -8.77 -1.17 -3.52
N LEU A 53 -8.37 0.06 -3.17
CA LEU A 53 -7.39 0.30 -2.11
C LEU A 53 -7.87 1.38 -1.13
N SER A 54 -7.77 1.07 0.16
CA SER A 54 -7.77 2.05 1.25
C SER A 54 -6.37 2.01 1.89
N ALA A 55 -5.49 2.94 1.51
CA ALA A 55 -4.07 2.80 1.78
C ALA A 55 -3.31 4.11 1.97
N TYR A 56 -2.29 4.09 2.82
CA TYR A 56 -1.14 4.96 2.66
C TYR A 56 -0.18 4.32 1.66
N VAL A 57 0.22 5.04 0.63
CA VAL A 57 1.21 4.62 -0.37
C VAL A 57 2.34 5.64 -0.38
N GLY A 58 3.54 5.20 -0.06
CA GLY A 58 4.75 6.02 -0.06
C GLY A 58 5.17 6.45 -1.46
N ARG A 59 6.34 7.09 -1.55
CA ARG A 59 6.90 7.65 -2.76
C ARG A 59 7.52 6.59 -3.66
N PHE A 60 7.49 6.81 -4.98
CA PHE A 60 8.09 5.96 -6.02
C PHE A 60 7.60 4.50 -5.99
N THR A 61 6.40 4.27 -5.47
CA THR A 61 5.78 2.95 -5.38
C THR A 61 4.93 2.66 -6.61
N SER A 62 5.15 1.48 -7.17
CA SER A 62 4.48 0.98 -8.37
C SER A 62 3.47 -0.09 -8.00
N ILE A 63 2.18 0.14 -8.28
CA ILE A 63 1.11 -0.83 -8.02
C ILE A 63 0.51 -1.24 -9.37
N ALA A 64 0.60 -2.54 -9.68
CA ALA A 64 0.08 -3.14 -10.89
C ALA A 64 -1.47 -3.20 -10.90
N PRO A 65 -2.12 -3.58 -12.00
CA PRO A 65 -3.57 -3.73 -12.06
C PRO A 65 -4.13 -4.82 -11.12
N ASN A 66 -5.44 -4.76 -10.84
CA ASN A 66 -6.19 -5.78 -10.09
C ASN A 66 -5.71 -6.00 -8.65
N VAL A 67 -5.06 -5.01 -8.04
CA VAL A 67 -4.61 -5.09 -6.64
C VAL A 67 -5.74 -4.63 -5.72
N ASN A 68 -6.04 -5.45 -4.70
CA ASN A 68 -7.15 -5.21 -3.80
C ASN A 68 -6.75 -5.32 -2.33
N CYS A 69 -7.41 -4.57 -1.45
CA CYS A 69 -7.33 -4.78 -0.02
C CYS A 69 -8.72 -5.00 0.58
N ASN A 70 -8.83 -5.94 1.51
CA ASN A 70 -10.01 -6.16 2.32
C ASN A 70 -9.68 -5.96 3.79
N TYR A 71 -10.37 -5.03 4.41
CA TYR A 71 -10.23 -4.71 5.83
C TYR A 71 -11.45 -5.08 6.67
N GLY A 72 -12.55 -5.51 6.02
CA GLY A 72 -13.72 -6.04 6.71
C GLY A 72 -13.46 -7.44 7.25
N ILE A 73 -13.81 -7.67 8.49
CA ILE A 73 -13.72 -8.99 9.15
C ILE A 73 -15.02 -9.32 9.88
N HIS A 74 -15.29 -10.61 10.00
CA HIS A 74 -16.42 -11.14 10.75
C HIS A 74 -15.95 -11.84 12.02
N ALA A 75 -16.80 -11.87 13.03
CA ALA A 75 -16.65 -12.76 14.17
C ALA A 75 -16.86 -14.21 13.69
N TYR A 76 -15.86 -15.09 13.87
CA TYR A 76 -15.96 -16.51 13.43
C TYR A 76 -15.36 -17.49 14.47
N THR A 77 -15.02 -16.99 15.64
CA THR A 77 -14.47 -17.79 16.74
C THR A 77 -15.19 -17.47 18.04
N TYR A 78 -14.98 -18.30 19.07
CA TYR A 78 -15.46 -18.04 20.44
C TYR A 78 -15.18 -16.58 20.86
N PRO A 79 -16.10 -15.89 21.53
CA PRO A 79 -17.38 -16.38 22.06
C PRO A 79 -18.60 -16.25 21.12
N PHE A 80 -18.39 -15.96 19.84
CA PHE A 80 -19.47 -15.76 18.88
C PHE A 80 -19.95 -17.06 18.27
N ALA A 81 -21.25 -17.32 18.37
CA ALA A 81 -21.90 -18.50 17.82
C ALA A 81 -22.26 -18.35 16.32
N THR A 82 -22.23 -17.11 15.80
CA THR A 82 -22.59 -16.79 14.42
C THR A 82 -21.59 -15.83 13.79
N THR A 83 -21.41 -15.96 12.48
CA THR A 83 -20.62 -15.02 11.67
C THR A 83 -21.45 -13.85 11.14
N SER A 84 -22.77 -13.83 11.38
CA SER A 84 -23.67 -12.81 10.84
C SER A 84 -23.57 -11.49 11.62
N PRO A 85 -23.24 -10.38 10.93
CA PRO A 85 -23.16 -9.06 11.57
C PRO A 85 -24.53 -8.57 12.09
N ALA A 86 -25.63 -9.18 11.67
CA ALA A 86 -26.96 -8.85 12.19
C ALA A 86 -27.09 -9.03 13.71
N PHE A 87 -26.19 -9.79 14.36
CA PHE A 87 -26.24 -10.08 15.80
C PHE A 87 -25.12 -9.45 16.64
N PHE A 88 -24.14 -8.78 15.99
CA PHE A 88 -23.02 -8.17 16.72
C PHE A 88 -22.62 -6.77 16.22
N SER A 89 -23.24 -6.28 15.13
CA SER A 89 -22.88 -5.01 14.50
C SER A 89 -24.03 -4.03 14.46
N LEU A 90 -23.74 -2.75 14.69
CA LEU A 90 -24.67 -1.64 14.47
C LEU A 90 -24.63 -1.10 13.03
N ASN A 91 -23.74 -1.60 12.17
CA ASN A 91 -23.55 -1.10 10.80
C ASN A 91 -24.68 -1.47 9.83
N LYS A 92 -25.58 -2.37 10.25
CA LYS A 92 -26.75 -2.80 9.46
C LYS A 92 -26.42 -3.32 8.06
N ASN A 93 -25.27 -3.99 7.90
CA ASN A 93 -24.80 -4.49 6.61
C ASN A 93 -25.80 -5.45 5.92
N CYS A 94 -26.67 -6.10 6.71
CA CYS A 94 -27.75 -6.98 6.24
C CYS A 94 -29.08 -6.23 5.98
N GLY A 95 -29.06 -4.89 5.91
CA GLY A 95 -30.29 -4.07 5.84
C GLY A 95 -30.95 -3.80 7.20
N GLY A 96 -30.54 -4.50 8.26
CA GLY A 96 -31.01 -4.36 9.63
C GLY A 96 -30.05 -5.00 10.62
N THR A 97 -30.36 -4.88 11.93
CA THR A 97 -29.61 -5.55 13.00
C THR A 97 -30.51 -5.85 14.18
N PHE A 98 -30.23 -6.96 14.91
CA PHE A 98 -30.80 -7.29 16.20
C PHE A 98 -29.90 -6.84 17.36
N ALA A 99 -28.64 -6.44 17.05
CA ALA A 99 -27.72 -5.96 18.07
C ALA A 99 -28.17 -4.59 18.60
N THR A 100 -28.10 -4.42 19.90
CA THR A 100 -28.38 -3.14 20.61
C THR A 100 -27.09 -2.38 20.90
N ARG A 101 -25.93 -2.99 20.74
CA ARG A 101 -24.59 -2.40 20.87
C ARG A 101 -23.60 -3.09 19.94
N GLN A 102 -22.53 -2.37 19.57
CA GLN A 102 -21.41 -2.96 18.82
C GLN A 102 -20.66 -3.94 19.70
N MET A 103 -20.55 -5.19 19.27
CA MET A 103 -19.92 -6.26 20.06
C MET A 103 -18.61 -6.77 19.45
N TYR A 104 -18.31 -6.42 18.20
CA TYR A 104 -17.15 -6.88 17.46
C TYR A 104 -16.55 -5.75 16.63
N ASP A 105 -15.23 -5.67 16.60
CA ASP A 105 -14.53 -4.74 15.74
C ASP A 105 -14.41 -5.33 14.33
N GLU A 106 -15.22 -4.83 13.42
CA GLU A 106 -15.36 -5.38 12.07
C GLU A 106 -14.28 -4.90 11.10
N TYR A 107 -13.33 -4.05 11.54
CA TYR A 107 -12.36 -3.45 10.64
C TYR A 107 -10.93 -3.64 11.12
N LYS A 108 -10.10 -4.25 10.26
CA LYS A 108 -8.65 -4.27 10.43
C LYS A 108 -8.03 -3.11 9.67
N LEU A 109 -7.66 -2.06 10.38
CA LEU A 109 -7.03 -0.87 9.81
C LEU A 109 -5.65 -0.67 10.43
N VAL A 110 -4.66 -0.35 9.61
CA VAL A 110 -3.31 0.04 10.07
C VAL A 110 -3.32 1.47 10.63
N ASP A 111 -4.15 2.32 10.08
CA ASP A 111 -4.37 3.69 10.57
C ASP A 111 -5.88 3.97 10.68
N ARG A 112 -6.38 3.89 11.90
CA ARG A 112 -7.82 4.13 12.18
C ARG A 112 -8.23 5.58 12.02
N LYS A 113 -7.32 6.53 12.29
CA LYS A 113 -7.62 7.95 12.21
C LYS A 113 -7.91 8.37 10.77
N ASN A 114 -7.14 7.86 9.82
CA ASN A 114 -7.27 8.19 8.40
C ASN A 114 -8.07 7.13 7.64
N GLY A 115 -8.45 6.01 8.27
CA GLY A 115 -9.20 4.92 7.65
C GLY A 115 -8.35 4.08 6.68
N TYR A 116 -7.03 4.02 6.85
CA TYR A 116 -6.19 3.23 5.96
C TYR A 116 -6.17 1.77 6.40
N ALA A 117 -6.53 0.90 5.47
CA ALA A 117 -6.50 -0.55 5.68
C ALA A 117 -5.07 -1.07 5.70
N ILE A 118 -4.21 -0.56 4.83
CA ILE A 118 -2.82 -0.98 4.67
C ILE A 118 -1.88 0.21 4.57
N TRP A 119 -0.63 -0.03 4.95
CA TRP A 119 0.48 0.90 4.76
C TRP A 119 1.47 0.32 3.78
N ILE A 120 1.74 0.99 2.66
CA ILE A 120 2.76 0.61 1.69
C ILE A 120 3.86 1.67 1.72
N GLY A 121 5.08 1.24 1.98
CA GLY A 121 6.26 2.10 2.05
C GLY A 121 6.67 2.72 0.71
N ASN A 122 7.87 3.26 0.69
CA ASN A 122 8.47 3.89 -0.48
C ASN A 122 9.19 2.84 -1.34
N ASP A 123 9.36 3.10 -2.65
CA ASP A 123 10.11 2.24 -3.59
C ASP A 123 9.60 0.79 -3.64
N CYS A 124 8.31 0.57 -3.38
CA CYS A 124 7.72 -0.75 -3.43
C CYS A 124 7.25 -1.10 -4.85
N TRP A 125 7.31 -2.39 -5.17
CA TRP A 125 6.66 -2.93 -6.36
C TRP A 125 5.62 -3.98 -5.96
N ILE A 126 4.37 -3.71 -6.30
CA ILE A 126 3.23 -4.60 -6.04
C ILE A 126 2.77 -5.18 -7.38
N GLY A 127 2.91 -6.48 -7.51
CA GLY A 127 2.54 -7.24 -8.70
C GLY A 127 1.04 -7.30 -8.93
N GLU A 128 0.65 -7.72 -10.11
CA GLU A 128 -0.74 -7.84 -10.53
C GLU A 128 -1.49 -8.90 -9.71
N HIS A 129 -2.81 -8.69 -9.49
CA HIS A 129 -3.68 -9.60 -8.73
C HIS A 129 -3.24 -9.86 -7.28
N VAL A 130 -2.47 -8.96 -6.67
CA VAL A 130 -2.13 -9.05 -5.25
C VAL A 130 -3.36 -8.70 -4.41
N PHE A 131 -3.58 -9.51 -3.36
CA PHE A 131 -4.61 -9.28 -2.38
C PHE A 131 -4.01 -9.03 -0.99
N PHE A 132 -4.36 -7.91 -0.37
CA PHE A 132 -3.94 -7.56 0.98
C PHE A 132 -5.08 -7.77 1.99
N VAL A 133 -4.78 -8.42 3.10
CA VAL A 133 -5.62 -8.39 4.30
C VAL A 133 -5.34 -7.08 5.05
N GLY A 134 -6.37 -6.44 5.58
CA GLY A 134 -6.20 -5.19 6.31
C GLY A 134 -5.39 -5.30 7.60
N GLY A 135 -4.88 -4.17 8.08
CA GLY A 135 -4.11 -4.07 9.31
C GLY A 135 -2.64 -4.45 9.16
N ILE A 136 -2.07 -4.38 7.94
CA ILE A 136 -0.69 -4.76 7.66
C ILE A 136 0.12 -3.63 7.02
N SER A 137 1.43 -3.73 7.15
CA SER A 137 2.41 -2.79 6.60
C SER A 137 3.38 -3.48 5.65
N ILE A 138 3.67 -2.84 4.54
CA ILE A 138 4.68 -3.25 3.55
C ILE A 138 5.86 -2.30 3.68
N GLY A 139 7.02 -2.82 4.04
CA GLY A 139 8.24 -2.02 4.25
C GLY A 139 8.80 -1.41 2.97
N ASN A 140 9.62 -0.37 3.13
CA ASN A 140 10.26 0.30 2.00
C ASN A 140 11.02 -0.67 1.11
N GLY A 141 10.99 -0.47 -0.20
CA GLY A 141 11.72 -1.28 -1.16
C GLY A 141 11.22 -2.72 -1.31
N ALA A 142 10.13 -3.10 -0.66
CA ALA A 142 9.58 -4.45 -0.75
C ALA A 142 8.99 -4.74 -2.13
N VAL A 143 9.04 -5.99 -2.52
CA VAL A 143 8.45 -6.53 -3.75
C VAL A 143 7.42 -7.58 -3.38
N VAL A 144 6.18 -7.41 -3.83
CA VAL A 144 5.12 -8.40 -3.71
C VAL A 144 4.84 -8.98 -5.09
N LEU A 145 5.12 -10.26 -5.27
CA LEU A 145 4.95 -10.93 -6.57
C LEU A 145 3.47 -11.09 -6.93
N ALA A 146 3.20 -11.14 -8.23
CA ALA A 146 1.85 -11.26 -8.75
C ALA A 146 1.09 -12.46 -8.15
N GLY A 147 -0.22 -12.28 -7.92
CA GLY A 147 -1.11 -13.30 -7.38
C GLY A 147 -0.91 -13.61 -5.88
N ALA A 148 -0.07 -12.88 -5.17
CA ALA A 148 0.17 -13.12 -3.76
C ALA A 148 -1.01 -12.69 -2.88
N VAL A 149 -1.28 -13.44 -1.80
CA VAL A 149 -2.22 -13.07 -0.73
C VAL A 149 -1.40 -12.72 0.52
N VAL A 150 -1.26 -11.43 0.77
CA VAL A 150 -0.44 -10.91 1.88
C VAL A 150 -1.28 -10.77 3.13
N THR A 151 -0.94 -11.56 4.15
CA THR A 151 -1.71 -11.68 5.40
C THR A 151 -0.96 -11.18 6.64
N LYS A 152 0.31 -10.77 6.48
CA LYS A 152 1.20 -10.29 7.54
C LYS A 152 2.07 -9.16 7.01
N ASP A 153 2.68 -8.41 7.92
CA ASP A 153 3.67 -7.38 7.58
C ASP A 153 4.80 -7.94 6.73
N VAL A 154 5.26 -7.13 5.80
CA VAL A 154 6.39 -7.44 4.91
C VAL A 154 7.58 -6.57 5.29
N PRO A 155 8.72 -7.16 5.65
CA PRO A 155 9.91 -6.40 6.00
C PRO A 155 10.44 -5.54 4.83
N PRO A 156 11.18 -4.46 5.12
CA PRO A 156 11.83 -3.67 4.09
C PRO A 156 12.69 -4.51 3.17
N TYR A 157 12.63 -4.22 1.87
CA TYR A 157 13.40 -4.88 0.80
C TYR A 157 13.19 -6.40 0.68
N ALA A 158 12.19 -6.97 1.38
CA ALA A 158 11.81 -8.36 1.18
C ALA A 158 11.08 -8.56 -0.15
N ILE A 159 11.32 -9.71 -0.79
CA ILE A 159 10.55 -10.23 -1.91
C ILE A 159 9.63 -11.32 -1.38
N VAL A 160 8.32 -11.10 -1.48
CA VAL A 160 7.31 -12.03 -0.98
C VAL A 160 6.41 -12.52 -2.11
N GLY A 161 5.88 -13.73 -1.96
CA GLY A 161 4.93 -14.30 -2.94
C GLY A 161 4.21 -15.52 -2.39
N GLY A 162 3.17 -15.96 -3.09
CA GLY A 162 2.37 -17.14 -2.76
C GLY A 162 1.10 -16.85 -1.97
N VAL A 163 0.37 -17.92 -1.63
CA VAL A 163 -0.91 -17.91 -0.90
C VAL A 163 -0.85 -18.91 0.25
N PRO A 164 -0.74 -18.44 1.53
CA PRO A 164 -0.40 -17.08 1.93
C PRO A 164 1.02 -16.67 1.53
N ALA A 165 1.28 -15.37 1.33
CA ALA A 165 2.58 -14.86 0.96
C ALA A 165 3.64 -15.14 2.04
N LYS A 166 4.82 -15.56 1.57
CA LYS A 166 6.00 -15.83 2.41
C LYS A 166 7.20 -15.09 1.84
N ILE A 167 8.18 -14.77 2.68
CA ILE A 167 9.45 -14.22 2.24
C ILE A 167 10.18 -15.28 1.41
N ILE A 168 10.51 -14.93 0.17
CA ILE A 168 11.30 -15.76 -0.75
C ILE A 168 12.78 -15.45 -0.58
N LYS A 169 13.13 -14.16 -0.57
CA LYS A 169 14.46 -13.61 -0.34
C LYS A 169 14.40 -12.12 -0.07
N TYR A 170 15.52 -11.53 0.23
CA TYR A 170 15.71 -10.08 0.25
C TYR A 170 16.34 -9.58 -1.06
N ARG A 171 16.11 -8.31 -1.43
CA ARG A 171 16.70 -7.69 -2.62
C ARG A 171 18.22 -7.53 -2.49
N TYR A 172 18.68 -7.28 -1.29
CA TYR A 172 20.07 -6.91 -0.97
C TYR A 172 20.51 -7.55 0.34
N SER A 173 21.82 -7.44 0.66
CA SER A 173 22.38 -7.80 1.95
C SER A 173 21.81 -6.92 3.08
N GLU A 174 21.87 -7.38 4.31
CA GLU A 174 21.39 -6.65 5.48
C GLU A 174 22.06 -5.27 5.59
N LYS A 175 23.38 -5.20 5.45
CA LYS A 175 24.15 -3.94 5.45
C LYS A 175 23.66 -2.96 4.39
N THR A 176 23.37 -3.45 3.18
CA THR A 176 22.84 -2.61 2.09
C THR A 176 21.43 -2.10 2.40
N ILE A 177 20.60 -2.95 2.99
CA ILE A 177 19.23 -2.57 3.39
C ILE A 177 19.28 -1.47 4.47
N GLU A 178 20.12 -1.64 5.49
CA GLU A 178 20.34 -0.63 6.53
C GLU A 178 20.82 0.69 5.95
N PHE A 179 21.82 0.65 5.06
CA PHE A 179 22.32 1.82 4.37
C PHE A 179 21.22 2.53 3.56
N LEU A 180 20.50 1.80 2.69
CA LEU A 180 19.43 2.36 1.85
C LEU A 180 18.29 2.97 2.68
N GLN A 181 17.96 2.37 3.82
CA GLN A 181 16.99 2.92 4.74
C GLN A 181 17.51 4.18 5.45
N SER A 182 18.80 4.24 5.81
CA SER A 182 19.39 5.40 6.51
C SER A 182 19.42 6.66 5.64
N ILE A 183 19.72 6.52 4.34
CA ILE A 183 19.80 7.66 3.42
C ILE A 183 18.44 8.20 3.00
N ASN A 184 17.36 7.39 3.09
CA ASN A 184 15.99 7.78 2.74
C ASN A 184 15.90 8.58 1.43
N TRP A 185 16.56 8.09 0.37
CA TRP A 185 16.79 8.81 -0.89
C TRP A 185 15.49 9.36 -1.52
N TRP A 186 14.36 8.69 -1.28
CA TRP A 186 13.03 9.09 -1.76
C TRP A 186 12.53 10.42 -1.17
N ASN A 187 13.16 10.92 -0.09
CA ASN A 187 12.79 12.19 0.54
C ASN A 187 13.42 13.43 -0.11
N ASN A 188 14.30 13.25 -1.08
CA ASN A 188 14.91 14.35 -1.80
C ASN A 188 13.91 15.17 -2.63
N SER A 189 14.34 16.35 -3.07
CA SER A 189 13.51 17.24 -3.88
C SER A 189 13.43 16.79 -5.35
N PRO A 190 12.38 17.20 -6.10
CA PRO A 190 12.32 16.94 -7.54
C PRO A 190 13.51 17.52 -8.33
N LYS A 191 14.13 18.60 -7.85
CA LYS A 191 15.35 19.16 -8.45
C LYS A 191 16.51 18.19 -8.28
N TRP A 192 16.71 17.68 -7.07
CA TRP A 192 17.75 16.70 -6.77
C TRP A 192 17.62 15.45 -7.64
N PHE A 193 16.40 14.92 -7.83
CA PHE A 193 16.16 13.74 -8.69
C PHE A 193 16.53 13.98 -10.16
N LYS A 194 16.34 15.21 -10.68
CA LYS A 194 16.74 15.55 -12.04
C LYS A 194 18.26 15.57 -12.22
N GLU A 195 18.97 15.95 -11.18
CA GLU A 195 20.43 16.06 -11.17
C GLU A 195 21.12 14.70 -10.89
N HIS A 196 20.42 13.77 -10.19
CA HIS A 196 21.01 12.51 -9.70
C HIS A 196 20.27 11.25 -10.17
N TRP A 197 19.47 11.33 -11.23
CA TRP A 197 18.63 10.22 -11.68
C TRP A 197 19.44 8.96 -12.06
N GLU A 198 20.64 9.12 -12.62
CA GLU A 198 21.55 8.02 -12.95
C GLU A 198 22.02 7.31 -11.69
N SER A 199 22.39 8.05 -10.65
CA SER A 199 22.81 7.48 -9.37
C SER A 199 21.70 6.70 -8.66
N VAL A 200 20.45 7.10 -8.84
CA VAL A 200 19.29 6.37 -8.32
C VAL A 200 18.96 5.14 -9.18
N SER A 201 19.15 5.23 -10.50
CA SER A 201 18.82 4.15 -11.44
C SER A 201 19.85 3.04 -11.48
N TYR A 202 21.11 3.40 -11.36
CA TYR A 202 22.24 2.47 -11.41
C TYR A 202 22.96 2.38 -10.06
N THR A 203 23.56 1.27 -9.83
CA THR A 203 24.27 0.78 -8.66
C THR A 203 25.41 1.64 -8.10
N HIS A 204 25.49 2.94 -8.43
CA HIS A 204 26.44 3.85 -7.77
C HIS A 204 26.08 4.10 -6.29
N LEU A 205 24.87 3.73 -5.85
CA LEU A 205 24.61 3.52 -4.43
C LEU A 205 25.43 2.33 -3.87
N ARG A 206 25.96 1.44 -4.75
CA ARG A 206 26.87 0.33 -4.42
C ARG A 206 28.33 0.72 -4.27
N ALA A 207 28.74 1.95 -4.57
CA ALA A 207 30.15 2.34 -4.53
C ALA A 207 30.81 2.17 -3.14
N HIS A 208 30.01 1.90 -2.11
CA HIS A 208 30.51 1.56 -0.79
C HIS A 208 30.60 0.04 -0.48
N GLU A 209 29.99 -0.84 -1.31
CA GLU A 209 30.07 -2.29 -1.08
C GLU A 209 31.34 -2.92 -1.66
N THR A 210 31.87 -2.40 -2.78
CA THR A 210 32.98 -3.04 -3.50
C THR A 210 34.38 -2.73 -2.96
N SER A 211 34.51 -1.87 -1.97
CA SER A 211 35.84 -1.56 -1.38
C SER A 211 36.20 -2.41 -0.18
N GLN A 212 35.35 -3.35 0.25
CA GLN A 212 35.62 -4.19 1.44
C GLN A 212 35.54 -5.69 1.18
N ASP A 213 35.23 -6.14 -0.04
CA ASP A 213 35.15 -7.57 -0.38
C ASP A 213 36.24 -8.00 -1.39
N LEU A 214 37.43 -7.35 -1.35
CA LEU A 214 38.67 -7.80 -2.00
C LEU A 214 39.77 -8.04 -0.94
#